data_f530fe6d7ddac1d7a75962fae9c0e1dd
#
_entry.id   f530fe6d7ddac1d7a75962fae9c0e1dd
#
_cell.length_a   1.000
_cell.length_b   1.000
_cell.length_c   1.000
_cell.angle_alpha   90.00
_cell.angle_beta   90.00
_cell.angle_gamma   90.00
#
_symmetry.space_group_name_H-M   'P 1'
#
loop_
_entity.id
_entity.type
_entity.pdbx_description
1 polymer ?
#
loop_
_entity_poly.entity_id
_entity_poly.type
_entity_poly.pdbx_seq_one_letter_code
_entity_poly.pdbx_strand_id
1 'polypeptide(L)'
;MTPEPTEPQIKVYRYRWVIIAVFAVINIVVQLQWLSFAPIAKAAQSVYGVSALQIDFFSIIYLAVFVIFCIPASYVIDTFGIRIGIGIGAVLAGIFGLMKGLFAADYIMVCIAQTGLALSQPFIINSTTKVAVRWFPITERATAGGIGLLSQFLGMIVAMIVTPYLISVDARGVYSISQMLMTYGIITAVGAVILLVFLRERPPTPPCIEGQDERFKVFEGLRHMLKNRDMILLIMVFFLGLGMFNAITTCIDQICKIRGLNFEQTGLVGGMMLISGVLGSIVFPLISDRLRKRKAVFLFTGICSIPGLIGLAMAGHYWGMLISSFAMGFFFLGGAPILFQFGAEINAPAPESTSQGLLMLAGQIGGILFVIGMNGLGMIPSMVVFIFFSLINAILFFLMRESKMIQPDLTSTMDGQAQ
;
A
#
# COMPACT_ATOMS: atom_id res chain seq x y z
N MET A 1 22.28 25.29 46.70
CA MET A 1 21.56 25.54 45.41
C MET A 1 21.94 24.40 44.49
N THR A 2 21.12 23.41 44.38
CA THR A 2 21.25 22.35 43.39
C THR A 2 20.81 22.97 42.05
N PRO A 3 21.58 22.85 40.95
CA PRO A 3 21.14 23.34 39.65
C PRO A 3 19.86 22.60 39.25
N GLU A 4 18.82 23.38 38.93
CA GLU A 4 17.61 22.80 38.31
C GLU A 4 18.02 22.05 37.07
N PRO A 5 17.45 20.81 36.85
CA PRO A 5 17.72 20.09 35.64
C PRO A 5 17.20 20.94 34.46
N THR A 6 18.13 21.43 33.65
CA THR A 6 17.83 22.12 32.40
C THR A 6 16.99 21.18 31.55
N GLU A 7 15.74 21.53 31.30
CA GLU A 7 14.87 20.80 30.37
C GLU A 7 15.63 20.60 29.04
N PRO A 8 15.68 19.36 28.52
CA PRO A 8 16.39 19.12 27.28
C PRO A 8 15.77 19.95 26.17
N GLN A 9 16.54 20.94 25.67
CA GLN A 9 16.09 21.77 24.56
C GLN A 9 15.82 20.89 23.34
N ILE A 10 14.55 20.67 23.00
CA ILE A 10 14.11 19.92 21.83
C ILE A 10 14.48 20.74 20.60
N LYS A 11 15.49 20.29 19.86
CA LYS A 11 15.93 20.94 18.63
C LYS A 11 15.47 20.16 17.42
N VAL A 12 14.59 20.78 16.60
CA VAL A 12 14.05 20.19 15.38
C VAL A 12 14.92 20.54 14.19
N TYR A 13 15.54 19.55 13.55
CA TYR A 13 16.48 19.74 12.44
C TYR A 13 15.76 19.79 11.09
N ARG A 14 16.11 20.75 10.22
CA ARG A 14 15.57 20.84 8.86
C ARG A 14 15.90 19.61 7.99
N TYR A 15 16.98 18.91 8.32
CA TYR A 15 17.42 17.71 7.62
C TYR A 15 16.37 16.58 7.61
N ARG A 16 15.37 16.60 8.52
CA ARG A 16 14.25 15.67 8.51
C ARG A 16 13.50 15.63 7.17
N TRP A 17 13.39 16.79 6.49
CA TRP A 17 12.75 16.88 5.18
C TRP A 17 13.57 16.21 4.07
N VAL A 18 14.90 16.20 4.18
CA VAL A 18 15.77 15.42 3.28
C VAL A 18 15.57 13.94 3.51
N ILE A 19 15.49 13.49 4.77
CA ILE A 19 15.25 12.09 5.10
C ILE A 19 13.93 11.59 4.54
N ILE A 20 12.83 12.34 4.74
CA ILE A 20 11.53 11.92 4.23
C ILE A 20 11.47 11.97 2.69
N ALA A 21 12.15 12.91 2.06
CA ALA A 21 12.22 13.03 0.61
C ALA A 21 12.96 11.82 -0.03
N VAL A 22 14.15 11.47 0.49
CA VAL A 22 14.87 10.29 -0.03
C VAL A 22 14.15 8.99 0.28
N PHE A 23 13.45 8.92 1.42
CA PHE A 23 12.59 7.80 1.77
C PHE A 23 11.37 7.70 0.82
N ALA A 24 10.76 8.84 0.45
CA ALA A 24 9.69 8.88 -0.54
C ALA A 24 10.16 8.39 -1.91
N VAL A 25 11.35 8.78 -2.35
CA VAL A 25 11.92 8.31 -3.63
C VAL A 25 12.05 6.80 -3.67
N ILE A 26 12.59 6.16 -2.62
CA ILE A 26 12.73 4.70 -2.61
C ILE A 26 11.37 3.99 -2.55
N ASN A 27 10.38 4.54 -1.84
CA ASN A 27 9.01 4.02 -1.86
C ASN A 27 8.41 4.07 -3.27
N ILE A 28 8.56 5.22 -3.97
CA ILE A 28 8.07 5.39 -5.34
C ILE A 28 8.65 4.32 -6.25
N VAL A 29 9.98 4.13 -6.26
CA VAL A 29 10.61 3.21 -7.19
C VAL A 29 10.33 1.75 -6.89
N VAL A 30 10.18 1.37 -5.61
CA VAL A 30 9.82 -0.01 -5.23
C VAL A 30 8.39 -0.34 -5.64
N GLN A 31 7.44 0.58 -5.45
CA GLN A 31 6.06 0.37 -5.86
C GLN A 31 5.88 0.44 -7.38
N LEU A 32 6.66 1.26 -8.06
CA LEU A 32 6.75 1.27 -9.53
C LEU A 32 7.23 -0.09 -10.05
N GLN A 33 8.26 -0.68 -9.45
CA GLN A 33 8.76 -2.00 -9.83
C GLN A 33 7.72 -3.11 -9.62
N TRP A 34 6.92 -3.03 -8.55
CA TRP A 34 5.85 -3.99 -8.26
C TRP A 34 4.83 -4.06 -9.39
N LEU A 35 4.27 -2.92 -9.82
CA LEU A 35 3.20 -2.88 -10.81
C LEU A 35 3.66 -2.64 -12.24
N SER A 36 4.97 -2.69 -12.52
CA SER A 36 5.54 -2.38 -13.85
C SER A 36 5.00 -3.27 -14.98
N PHE A 37 4.55 -4.48 -14.71
CA PHE A 37 3.96 -5.38 -15.71
C PHE A 37 2.44 -5.30 -15.80
N ALA A 38 1.75 -4.76 -14.78
CA ALA A 38 0.30 -4.78 -14.71
C ALA A 38 -0.42 -4.13 -15.93
N PRO A 39 -0.05 -2.93 -16.40
CA PRO A 39 -0.71 -2.30 -17.54
C PRO A 39 -0.32 -2.88 -18.91
N ILE A 40 0.68 -3.77 -18.97
CA ILE A 40 1.28 -4.31 -20.20
C ILE A 40 1.36 -5.85 -20.20
N ALA A 41 0.55 -6.49 -19.37
CA ALA A 41 0.65 -7.94 -19.17
C ALA A 41 0.59 -8.73 -20.49
N LYS A 42 -0.25 -8.33 -21.44
CA LYS A 42 -0.36 -8.98 -22.76
C LYS A 42 0.89 -8.78 -23.62
N ALA A 43 1.52 -7.60 -23.61
CA ALA A 43 2.78 -7.38 -24.32
C ALA A 43 3.89 -8.27 -23.72
N ALA A 44 3.97 -8.33 -22.38
CA ALA A 44 4.93 -9.19 -21.69
C ALA A 44 4.70 -10.69 -21.98
N GLN A 45 3.43 -11.15 -22.04
CA GLN A 45 3.11 -12.52 -22.47
C GLN A 45 3.67 -12.83 -23.85
N SER A 46 3.51 -11.93 -24.82
CA SER A 46 4.02 -12.15 -26.18
C SER A 46 5.54 -12.11 -26.26
N VAL A 47 6.21 -11.27 -25.46
CA VAL A 47 7.68 -11.18 -25.40
C VAL A 47 8.30 -12.45 -24.82
N TYR A 48 7.73 -12.96 -23.72
CA TYR A 48 8.29 -14.13 -23.03
C TYR A 48 7.71 -15.47 -23.49
N GLY A 49 6.62 -15.47 -24.27
CA GLY A 49 5.95 -16.70 -24.69
C GLY A 49 5.29 -17.47 -23.55
N VAL A 50 4.80 -16.77 -22.51
CA VAL A 50 4.25 -17.36 -21.28
C VAL A 50 2.78 -17.03 -21.08
N SER A 51 2.13 -17.74 -20.16
CA SER A 51 0.71 -17.51 -19.83
C SER A 51 0.47 -16.20 -19.07
N ALA A 52 -0.78 -15.74 -19.01
CA ALA A 52 -1.19 -14.58 -18.23
C ALA A 52 -0.84 -14.72 -16.74
N LEU A 53 -1.12 -15.88 -16.14
CA LEU A 53 -0.79 -16.16 -14.75
C LEU A 53 0.72 -16.08 -14.47
N GLN A 54 1.56 -16.50 -15.43
CA GLN A 54 3.02 -16.39 -15.29
C GLN A 54 3.50 -14.93 -15.30
N ILE A 55 2.81 -14.03 -16.02
CA ILE A 55 3.09 -12.58 -15.93
C ILE A 55 2.56 -12.00 -14.61
N ASP A 56 1.35 -12.37 -14.20
CA ASP A 56 0.77 -11.93 -12.93
C ASP A 56 1.59 -12.41 -11.73
N PHE A 57 2.34 -13.52 -11.88
CA PHE A 57 3.29 -14.02 -10.88
C PHE A 57 4.32 -12.96 -10.49
N PHE A 58 4.70 -12.05 -11.39
CA PHE A 58 5.58 -10.93 -11.06
C PHE A 58 4.98 -9.99 -9.99
N SER A 59 3.67 -9.85 -9.94
CA SER A 59 2.99 -9.10 -8.88
C SER A 59 2.70 -9.97 -7.66
N ILE A 60 2.28 -11.23 -7.86
CA ILE A 60 1.99 -12.19 -6.80
C ILE A 60 3.20 -12.39 -5.88
N ILE A 61 4.42 -12.44 -6.45
CA ILE A 61 5.64 -12.68 -5.67
C ILE A 61 5.88 -11.58 -4.63
N TYR A 62 5.51 -10.32 -4.93
CA TYR A 62 5.60 -9.23 -3.95
C TYR A 62 4.67 -9.47 -2.77
N LEU A 63 3.43 -9.92 -3.04
CA LEU A 63 2.45 -10.23 -2.00
C LEU A 63 2.93 -11.41 -1.13
N ALA A 64 3.43 -12.48 -1.78
CA ALA A 64 3.91 -13.68 -1.10
C ALA A 64 5.18 -13.40 -0.24
N VAL A 65 6.15 -12.69 -0.81
CA VAL A 65 7.36 -12.32 -0.09
C VAL A 65 7.04 -11.39 1.07
N PHE A 66 6.11 -10.45 0.90
CA PHE A 66 5.67 -9.57 1.99
C PHE A 66 5.08 -10.38 3.14
N VAL A 67 4.22 -11.37 2.87
CA VAL A 67 3.63 -12.24 3.89
C VAL A 67 4.71 -12.97 4.70
N ILE A 68 5.74 -13.47 4.05
CA ILE A 68 6.82 -14.25 4.69
C ILE A 68 7.78 -13.32 5.45
N PHE A 69 8.17 -12.19 4.87
CA PHE A 69 9.27 -11.35 5.36
C PHE A 69 8.81 -10.09 6.11
N CYS A 70 7.52 -9.82 6.23
CA CYS A 70 6.99 -8.67 6.97
C CYS A 70 7.51 -8.64 8.43
N ILE A 71 7.39 -9.75 9.15
CA ILE A 71 7.84 -9.85 10.54
C ILE A 71 9.38 -9.85 10.66
N PRO A 72 10.14 -10.65 9.90
CA PRO A 72 11.60 -10.59 9.91
C PRO A 72 12.15 -9.20 9.58
N ALA A 73 11.60 -8.52 8.56
CA ALA A 73 12.03 -7.17 8.20
C ALA A 73 11.75 -6.16 9.31
N SER A 74 10.56 -6.21 9.94
CA SER A 74 10.23 -5.37 11.09
C SER A 74 11.19 -5.60 12.25
N TYR A 75 11.53 -6.87 12.55
CA TYR A 75 12.49 -7.20 13.58
C TYR A 75 13.88 -6.59 13.31
N VAL A 76 14.38 -6.67 12.07
CA VAL A 76 15.66 -6.05 11.68
C VAL A 76 15.60 -4.54 11.84
N ILE A 77 14.52 -3.89 11.38
CA ILE A 77 14.33 -2.45 11.51
C ILE A 77 14.28 -2.03 12.99
N ASP A 78 13.61 -2.82 13.83
CA ASP A 78 13.46 -2.51 15.25
C ASP A 78 14.74 -2.72 16.04
N THR A 79 15.51 -3.74 15.71
CA THR A 79 16.73 -4.10 16.43
C THR A 79 17.94 -3.27 15.97
N PHE A 80 18.14 -3.15 14.65
CA PHE A 80 19.34 -2.54 14.07
C PHE A 80 19.12 -1.10 13.58
N GLY A 81 17.87 -0.62 13.58
CA GLY A 81 17.52 0.74 13.23
C GLY A 81 17.15 0.94 11.76
N ILE A 82 16.69 2.17 11.47
CA ILE A 82 16.17 2.53 10.14
C ILE A 82 17.26 2.56 9.08
N ARG A 83 18.49 2.97 9.44
CA ARG A 83 19.60 3.07 8.48
C ARG A 83 19.97 1.69 7.94
N ILE A 84 20.05 0.68 8.80
CA ILE A 84 20.38 -0.69 8.39
C ILE A 84 19.18 -1.33 7.71
N GLY A 85 17.98 -1.25 8.29
CA GLY A 85 16.78 -1.85 7.73
C GLY A 85 16.46 -1.32 6.34
N ILE A 86 16.28 0.00 6.18
CA ILE A 86 16.00 0.62 4.89
C ILE A 86 17.19 0.45 3.93
N GLY A 87 18.43 0.48 4.46
CA GLY A 87 19.65 0.27 3.69
C GLY A 87 19.68 -1.11 3.01
N ILE A 88 19.31 -2.18 3.72
CA ILE A 88 19.15 -3.53 3.15
C ILE A 88 18.12 -3.49 2.02
N GLY A 89 16.94 -2.90 2.28
CA GLY A 89 15.91 -2.74 1.27
C GLY A 89 16.40 -2.00 0.02
N ALA A 90 17.12 -0.89 0.20
CA ALA A 90 17.66 -0.09 -0.89
C ALA A 90 18.73 -0.86 -1.72
N VAL A 91 19.64 -1.54 -1.06
CA VAL A 91 20.66 -2.37 -1.74
C VAL A 91 20.00 -3.46 -2.58
N LEU A 92 19.05 -4.19 -2.01
CA LEU A 92 18.27 -5.20 -2.73
C LEU A 92 17.55 -4.59 -3.93
N ALA A 93 16.83 -3.46 -3.72
CA ALA A 93 16.13 -2.77 -4.80
C ALA A 93 17.08 -2.33 -5.92
N GLY A 94 18.22 -1.75 -5.59
CA GLY A 94 19.22 -1.29 -6.56
C GLY A 94 19.82 -2.42 -7.38
N ILE A 95 20.29 -3.50 -6.73
CA ILE A 95 20.91 -4.64 -7.39
C ILE A 95 19.89 -5.37 -8.27
N PHE A 96 18.76 -5.76 -7.72
CA PHE A 96 17.76 -6.53 -8.46
C PHE A 96 16.98 -5.70 -9.47
N GLY A 97 16.84 -4.38 -9.25
CA GLY A 97 16.31 -3.45 -10.25
C GLY A 97 17.18 -3.38 -11.49
N LEU A 98 18.51 -3.25 -11.34
CA LEU A 98 19.46 -3.30 -12.46
C LEU A 98 19.47 -4.67 -13.12
N MET A 99 19.52 -5.76 -12.34
CA MET A 99 19.48 -7.12 -12.85
C MET A 99 18.25 -7.36 -13.75
N LYS A 100 17.08 -6.88 -13.33
CA LYS A 100 15.84 -6.97 -14.12
C LYS A 100 15.96 -6.26 -15.47
N GLY A 101 16.64 -5.12 -15.53
CA GLY A 101 16.89 -4.39 -16.78
C GLY A 101 17.92 -5.07 -17.66
N LEU A 102 19.05 -5.54 -17.09
CA LEU A 102 20.15 -6.18 -17.83
C LEU A 102 19.73 -7.52 -18.46
N PHE A 103 18.91 -8.29 -17.77
CA PHE A 103 18.44 -9.59 -18.22
C PHE A 103 16.98 -9.58 -18.69
N ALA A 104 16.53 -8.44 -19.23
CA ALA A 104 15.14 -8.19 -19.60
C ALA A 104 14.55 -9.19 -20.61
N ALA A 105 15.37 -9.88 -21.39
CA ALA A 105 14.94 -10.88 -22.38
C ALA A 105 14.70 -12.28 -21.78
N ASP A 106 15.24 -12.55 -20.60
CA ASP A 106 15.14 -13.87 -19.95
C ASP A 106 14.09 -13.84 -18.84
N TYR A 107 12.98 -14.56 -19.04
CA TYR A 107 11.89 -14.66 -18.09
C TYR A 107 12.33 -15.13 -16.70
N ILE A 108 13.22 -16.15 -16.63
CA ILE A 108 13.67 -16.71 -15.34
C ILE A 108 14.53 -15.71 -14.59
N MET A 109 15.44 -15.02 -15.28
CA MET A 109 16.26 -13.98 -14.67
C MET A 109 15.43 -12.81 -14.17
N VAL A 110 14.38 -12.45 -14.91
CA VAL A 110 13.40 -11.42 -14.46
C VAL A 110 12.61 -11.92 -13.26
N CYS A 111 12.21 -13.20 -13.17
CA CYS A 111 11.59 -13.79 -11.97
C CYS A 111 12.50 -13.68 -10.73
N ILE A 112 13.79 -14.02 -10.89
CA ILE A 112 14.77 -13.92 -9.80
C ILE A 112 14.94 -12.46 -9.36
N ALA A 113 15.08 -11.55 -10.32
CA ALA A 113 15.19 -10.12 -10.05
C ALA A 113 13.94 -9.57 -9.36
N GLN A 114 12.77 -9.98 -9.80
CA GLN A 114 11.49 -9.59 -9.21
C GLN A 114 11.35 -10.10 -7.77
N THR A 115 11.84 -11.31 -7.49
CA THR A 115 11.88 -11.88 -6.13
C THR A 115 12.78 -11.04 -5.22
N GLY A 116 13.96 -10.65 -5.69
CA GLY A 116 14.87 -9.79 -4.91
C GLY A 116 14.30 -8.38 -4.68
N LEU A 117 13.62 -7.81 -5.68
CA LEU A 117 12.88 -6.57 -5.55
C LEU A 117 11.73 -6.70 -4.53
N ALA A 118 10.98 -7.80 -4.58
CA ALA A 118 9.92 -8.09 -3.64
C ALA A 118 10.45 -8.18 -2.20
N LEU A 119 11.66 -8.75 -2.01
CA LEU A 119 12.30 -8.83 -0.69
C LEU A 119 12.68 -7.45 -0.14
N SER A 120 12.93 -6.46 -0.99
CA SER A 120 13.21 -5.08 -0.57
C SER A 120 11.98 -4.39 0.05
N GLN A 121 10.78 -4.75 -0.40
CA GLN A 121 9.53 -4.05 -0.08
C GLN A 121 9.20 -4.02 1.42
N PRO A 122 9.22 -5.13 2.20
CA PRO A 122 8.89 -5.08 3.62
C PRO A 122 9.89 -4.25 4.44
N PHE A 123 11.17 -4.18 4.05
CA PHE A 123 12.15 -3.33 4.73
C PHE A 123 11.86 -1.83 4.55
N ILE A 124 11.28 -1.46 3.42
CA ILE A 124 10.97 -0.06 3.10
C ILE A 124 9.61 0.31 3.68
N ILE A 125 8.54 -0.45 3.38
CA ILE A 125 7.18 -0.13 3.81
C ILE A 125 7.05 -0.09 5.34
N ASN A 126 7.58 -1.11 6.04
CA ASN A 126 7.47 -1.21 7.49
C ASN A 126 8.29 -0.14 8.24
N SER A 127 9.21 0.55 7.54
CA SER A 127 10.00 1.62 8.13
C SER A 127 9.28 2.97 8.21
N THR A 128 8.14 3.15 7.55
CA THR A 128 7.46 4.45 7.41
C THR A 128 7.18 5.12 8.76
N THR A 129 6.56 4.39 9.68
CA THR A 129 6.23 4.90 11.01
C THR A 129 7.48 5.20 11.82
N LYS A 130 8.51 4.37 11.71
CA LYS A 130 9.75 4.52 12.46
C LYS A 130 10.59 5.71 11.98
N VAL A 131 10.59 6.00 10.66
CA VAL A 131 11.18 7.22 10.09
C VAL A 131 10.48 8.46 10.66
N ALA A 132 9.14 8.43 10.69
CA ALA A 132 8.34 9.53 11.23
C ALA A 132 8.64 9.74 12.72
N VAL A 133 8.66 8.69 13.53
CA VAL A 133 8.92 8.77 14.98
C VAL A 133 10.33 9.27 15.28
N ARG A 134 11.34 8.81 14.54
CA ARG A 134 12.76 9.15 14.83
C ARG A 134 13.17 10.54 14.39
N TRP A 135 12.55 11.08 13.34
CA TRP A 135 12.98 12.34 12.74
C TRP A 135 12.03 13.51 12.96
N PHE A 136 10.75 13.23 13.24
CA PHE A 136 9.72 14.26 13.32
C PHE A 136 9.18 14.43 14.75
N PRO A 137 8.89 15.67 15.17
CA PRO A 137 8.18 15.92 16.42
C PRO A 137 6.76 15.33 16.34
N ILE A 138 6.17 15.07 17.51
CA ILE A 138 4.83 14.41 17.61
C ILE A 138 3.79 15.11 16.72
N THR A 139 3.81 16.44 16.66
CA THR A 139 2.87 17.25 15.85
C THR A 139 2.99 17.06 14.34
N GLU A 140 4.14 16.59 13.84
CA GLU A 140 4.40 16.41 12.40
C GLU A 140 4.49 14.94 11.97
N ARG A 141 4.40 13.98 12.88
CA ARG A 141 4.52 12.53 12.58
C ARG A 141 3.46 12.04 11.61
N ALA A 142 2.23 12.52 11.75
CA ALA A 142 1.14 12.19 10.83
C ALA A 142 1.44 12.68 9.40
N THR A 143 2.01 13.89 9.25
CA THR A 143 2.42 14.42 7.95
C THR A 143 3.53 13.57 7.32
N ALA A 144 4.54 13.18 8.10
CA ALA A 144 5.62 12.33 7.61
C ALA A 144 5.12 10.95 7.18
N GLY A 145 4.25 10.31 7.98
CA GLY A 145 3.60 9.04 7.63
C GLY A 145 2.74 9.15 6.38
N GLY A 146 2.01 10.26 6.24
CA GLY A 146 1.20 10.58 5.06
C GLY A 146 2.05 10.71 3.80
N ILE A 147 3.20 11.38 3.85
CA ILE A 147 4.15 11.48 2.71
C ILE A 147 4.65 10.08 2.33
N GLY A 148 4.99 9.23 3.31
CA GLY A 148 5.38 7.85 3.07
C GLY A 148 4.31 7.04 2.35
N LEU A 149 3.05 7.16 2.77
CA LEU A 149 1.91 6.48 2.12
C LEU A 149 1.64 7.03 0.71
N LEU A 150 1.59 8.35 0.56
CA LEU A 150 1.36 8.99 -0.74
C LEU A 150 2.45 8.65 -1.76
N SER A 151 3.70 8.52 -1.31
CA SER A 151 4.80 8.09 -2.20
C SER A 151 4.62 6.69 -2.74
N GLN A 152 4.03 5.76 -1.97
CA GLN A 152 3.68 4.43 -2.46
C GLN A 152 2.63 4.50 -3.57
N PHE A 153 1.55 5.25 -3.37
CA PHE A 153 0.54 5.46 -4.43
C PHE A 153 1.12 6.13 -5.66
N LEU A 154 2.00 7.13 -5.48
CA LEU A 154 2.65 7.80 -6.61
C LEU A 154 3.48 6.81 -7.46
N GLY A 155 4.21 5.89 -6.82
CA GLY A 155 4.94 4.84 -7.52
C GLY A 155 4.03 3.93 -8.35
N MET A 156 2.89 3.52 -7.79
CA MET A 156 1.88 2.73 -8.50
C MET A 156 1.24 3.51 -9.65
N ILE A 157 0.92 4.79 -9.47
CA ILE A 157 0.37 5.67 -10.52
C ILE A 157 1.35 5.80 -11.67
N VAL A 158 2.63 6.05 -11.37
CA VAL A 158 3.69 6.14 -12.39
C VAL A 158 3.81 4.81 -13.15
N ALA A 159 3.78 3.67 -12.44
CA ALA A 159 3.79 2.35 -13.08
C ALA A 159 2.64 2.18 -14.06
N MET A 160 1.42 2.54 -13.66
CA MET A 160 0.23 2.39 -14.52
C MET A 160 0.26 3.29 -15.73
N ILE A 161 0.55 4.58 -15.55
CA ILE A 161 0.43 5.59 -16.62
C ILE A 161 1.65 5.59 -17.54
N VAL A 162 2.87 5.52 -16.97
CA VAL A 162 4.10 5.73 -17.73
C VAL A 162 4.56 4.46 -18.47
N THR A 163 4.36 3.27 -17.87
CA THR A 163 4.84 2.02 -18.46
C THR A 163 4.39 1.77 -19.90
N PRO A 164 3.10 1.98 -20.28
CA PRO A 164 2.64 1.81 -21.66
C PRO A 164 3.41 2.65 -22.70
N TYR A 165 3.87 3.83 -22.32
CA TYR A 165 4.62 4.73 -23.24
C TYR A 165 6.09 4.35 -23.40
N LEU A 166 6.61 3.48 -22.54
CA LEU A 166 7.99 3.00 -22.60
C LEU A 166 8.16 1.70 -23.38
N ILE A 167 7.04 1.11 -23.85
CA ILE A 167 7.08 -0.06 -24.71
C ILE A 167 7.37 0.39 -26.13
N SER A 168 8.31 -0.29 -26.80
CA SER A 168 8.56 -0.12 -28.21
C SER A 168 7.96 -1.29 -29.01
N VAL A 169 7.51 -0.99 -30.20
CA VAL A 169 7.02 -1.99 -31.17
C VAL A 169 7.88 -1.86 -32.43
N ASP A 170 8.46 -2.94 -32.88
CA ASP A 170 9.26 -2.92 -34.10
C ASP A 170 8.37 -2.87 -35.36
N ALA A 171 9.00 -2.70 -36.53
CA ALA A 171 8.29 -2.65 -37.82
C ALA A 171 7.54 -3.96 -38.16
N ARG A 172 7.81 -5.04 -37.44
CA ARG A 172 7.16 -6.36 -37.59
C ARG A 172 6.02 -6.58 -36.59
N GLY A 173 5.73 -5.57 -35.73
CA GLY A 173 4.71 -5.68 -34.70
C GLY A 173 5.15 -6.44 -33.44
N VAL A 174 6.47 -6.69 -33.27
CA VAL A 174 6.99 -7.36 -32.09
C VAL A 174 7.24 -6.35 -30.97
N TYR A 175 6.70 -6.64 -29.80
CA TYR A 175 6.90 -5.80 -28.61
C TYR A 175 8.28 -5.95 -28.02
N SER A 176 8.88 -4.87 -27.55
CA SER A 176 10.08 -4.85 -26.75
C SER A 176 9.84 -4.10 -25.44
N ILE A 177 10.15 -4.75 -24.33
CA ILE A 177 10.05 -4.22 -22.97
C ILE A 177 11.41 -3.95 -22.33
N SER A 178 12.50 -4.27 -23.04
CA SER A 178 13.85 -4.19 -22.49
C SER A 178 14.24 -2.76 -22.11
N GLN A 179 13.91 -1.78 -22.96
CA GLN A 179 14.19 -0.38 -22.67
C GLN A 179 13.45 0.12 -21.42
N MET A 180 12.19 -0.27 -21.25
CA MET A 180 11.38 0.05 -20.08
C MET A 180 11.98 -0.55 -18.80
N LEU A 181 12.31 -1.84 -18.82
CA LEU A 181 12.92 -2.53 -17.67
C LEU A 181 14.28 -1.94 -17.30
N MET A 182 15.11 -1.60 -18.30
CA MET A 182 16.40 -0.96 -18.07
C MET A 182 16.24 0.45 -17.47
N THR A 183 15.32 1.25 -18.00
CA THR A 183 15.03 2.60 -17.49
C THR A 183 14.61 2.52 -16.03
N TYR A 184 13.68 1.62 -15.68
CA TYR A 184 13.22 1.42 -14.31
C TYR A 184 14.32 0.88 -13.39
N GLY A 185 15.18 -0.02 -13.92
CA GLY A 185 16.34 -0.53 -13.22
C GLY A 185 17.33 0.57 -12.83
N ILE A 186 17.66 1.45 -13.78
CA ILE A 186 18.56 2.60 -13.55
C ILE A 186 17.95 3.58 -12.53
N ILE A 187 16.68 3.95 -12.71
CA ILE A 187 15.99 4.86 -11.77
C ILE A 187 15.99 4.27 -10.36
N THR A 188 15.74 2.97 -10.22
CA THR A 188 15.74 2.28 -8.92
C THR A 188 17.14 2.26 -8.30
N ALA A 189 18.17 1.98 -9.08
CA ALA A 189 19.54 1.98 -8.59
C ALA A 189 20.00 3.39 -8.15
N VAL A 190 19.69 4.41 -8.95
CA VAL A 190 19.98 5.81 -8.60
C VAL A 190 19.23 6.20 -7.32
N GLY A 191 17.95 5.88 -7.20
CA GLY A 191 17.16 6.13 -5.99
C GLY A 191 17.74 5.42 -4.76
N ALA A 192 18.21 4.17 -4.91
CA ALA A 192 18.87 3.42 -3.85
C ALA A 192 20.20 4.09 -3.41
N VAL A 193 21.03 4.51 -4.35
CA VAL A 193 22.28 5.23 -4.05
C VAL A 193 22.02 6.56 -3.33
N ILE A 194 21.07 7.34 -3.82
CA ILE A 194 20.67 8.61 -3.18
C ILE A 194 20.24 8.33 -1.73
N LEU A 195 19.40 7.32 -1.51
CA LEU A 195 18.97 6.96 -0.16
C LEU A 195 20.16 6.58 0.73
N LEU A 196 21.06 5.69 0.26
CA LEU A 196 22.20 5.22 1.05
C LEU A 196 23.15 6.34 1.45
N VAL A 197 23.32 7.36 0.59
CA VAL A 197 24.18 8.52 0.85
C VAL A 197 23.55 9.45 1.89
N PHE A 198 22.28 9.74 1.79
CA PHE A 198 21.61 10.76 2.61
C PHE A 198 20.89 10.20 3.84
N LEU A 199 20.59 8.90 3.89
CA LEU A 199 19.88 8.32 5.04
C LEU A 199 20.76 8.29 6.28
N ARG A 200 20.24 8.86 7.37
CA ARG A 200 20.86 8.83 8.69
C ARG A 200 19.93 8.17 9.70
N GLU A 201 20.51 7.54 10.72
CA GLU A 201 19.76 6.79 11.72
C GLU A 201 18.85 7.67 12.59
N ARG A 202 19.41 8.78 13.10
CA ARG A 202 18.73 9.71 14.01
C ARG A 202 19.35 11.11 13.92
N PRO A 203 18.60 12.15 14.31
CA PRO A 203 19.18 13.47 14.48
C PRO A 203 20.15 13.50 15.68
N PRO A 204 21.04 14.51 15.78
CA PRO A 204 21.98 14.64 16.90
C PRO A 204 21.31 14.73 18.28
N THR A 205 20.11 15.34 18.35
CA THR A 205 19.28 15.38 19.55
C THR A 205 17.91 14.78 19.25
N PRO A 206 17.30 14.00 20.18
CA PRO A 206 15.96 13.43 19.98
C PRO A 206 14.92 14.51 19.72
N PRO A 207 13.94 14.26 18.82
CA PRO A 207 12.87 15.22 18.51
C PRO A 207 11.78 15.30 19.59
N CYS A 208 11.84 14.44 20.63
CA CYS A 208 10.93 14.41 21.78
C CYS A 208 11.62 13.73 22.99
N ILE A 209 11.03 13.89 24.18
CA ILE A 209 11.55 13.35 25.46
C ILE A 209 11.53 11.81 25.38
N GLU A 210 12.66 11.18 25.78
CA GLU A 210 12.78 9.72 25.89
C GLU A 210 11.79 9.19 26.93
N GLY A 211 10.98 8.21 26.61
CA GLY A 211 10.03 7.55 27.52
C GLY A 211 8.65 7.25 26.94
N GLN A 212 8.31 7.76 25.76
CA GLN A 212 7.02 7.48 25.08
C GLN A 212 7.09 6.32 24.06
N ASP A 213 8.24 5.67 23.92
CA ASP A 213 8.38 4.45 23.13
C ASP A 213 8.12 3.23 24.02
N GLU A 214 6.87 2.99 24.40
CA GLU A 214 6.48 1.73 25.02
C GLU A 214 6.71 0.59 24.03
N ARG A 215 7.75 -0.20 24.30
CA ARG A 215 8.01 -1.47 23.60
C ARG A 215 6.97 -2.50 24.07
N PHE A 216 5.78 -2.44 23.52
CA PHE A 216 4.84 -3.54 23.67
C PHE A 216 5.44 -4.81 23.06
N LYS A 217 5.33 -5.92 23.79
CA LYS A 217 5.71 -7.23 23.26
C LYS A 217 4.75 -7.57 22.12
N VAL A 218 5.22 -7.51 20.89
CA VAL A 218 4.46 -7.71 19.64
C VAL A 218 3.60 -8.98 19.72
N PHE A 219 4.11 -10.06 20.29
CA PHE A 219 3.39 -11.34 20.45
C PHE A 219 2.19 -11.28 21.41
N GLU A 220 2.28 -10.52 22.50
CA GLU A 220 1.16 -10.36 23.44
C GLU A 220 0.05 -9.51 22.81
N GLY A 221 0.43 -8.46 22.11
CA GLY A 221 -0.49 -7.63 21.33
C GLY A 221 -1.23 -8.43 20.27
N LEU A 222 -0.51 -9.26 19.50
CA LEU A 222 -1.10 -10.12 18.46
C LEU A 222 -2.11 -11.11 19.04
N ARG A 223 -1.77 -11.77 20.17
CA ARG A 223 -2.68 -12.70 20.85
C ARG A 223 -3.94 -12.01 21.38
N HIS A 224 -3.81 -10.77 21.86
CA HIS A 224 -4.96 -9.97 22.31
C HIS A 224 -5.88 -9.60 21.14
N MET A 225 -5.30 -9.15 20.02
CA MET A 225 -6.03 -8.77 18.81
C MET A 225 -6.83 -9.95 18.23
N LEU A 226 -6.24 -11.14 18.16
CA LEU A 226 -6.90 -12.34 17.62
C LEU A 226 -8.04 -12.87 18.51
N LYS A 227 -8.18 -12.38 19.74
CA LYS A 227 -9.33 -12.68 20.62
C LYS A 227 -10.47 -11.67 20.47
N ASN A 228 -10.20 -10.49 19.91
CA ASN A 228 -11.18 -9.44 19.71
C ASN A 228 -12.04 -9.76 18.48
N ARG A 229 -13.36 -9.97 18.69
CA ARG A 229 -14.32 -10.26 17.61
C ARG A 229 -14.30 -9.21 16.50
N ASP A 230 -14.28 -7.94 16.86
CA ASP A 230 -14.32 -6.84 15.89
C ASP A 230 -13.01 -6.79 15.07
N MET A 231 -11.87 -7.16 15.68
CA MET A 231 -10.61 -7.29 14.95
C MET A 231 -10.62 -8.46 13.96
N ILE A 232 -11.20 -9.61 14.33
CA ILE A 232 -11.34 -10.75 13.40
C ILE A 232 -12.21 -10.35 12.20
N LEU A 233 -13.33 -9.68 12.43
CA LEU A 233 -14.19 -9.18 11.36
C LEU A 233 -13.43 -8.17 10.47
N LEU A 234 -12.63 -7.29 11.06
CA LEU A 234 -11.82 -6.33 10.33
C LEU A 234 -10.72 -7.00 9.50
N ILE A 235 -10.10 -8.07 10.01
CA ILE A 235 -9.15 -8.90 9.25
C ILE A 235 -9.84 -9.49 8.01
N MET A 236 -11.08 -9.99 8.14
CA MET A 236 -11.85 -10.50 7.00
C MET A 236 -12.21 -9.40 6.01
N VAL A 237 -12.53 -8.20 6.48
CA VAL A 237 -12.77 -7.01 5.64
C VAL A 237 -11.53 -6.65 4.83
N PHE A 238 -10.34 -6.68 5.45
CA PHE A 238 -9.08 -6.43 4.74
C PHE A 238 -8.71 -7.56 3.78
N PHE A 239 -8.93 -8.80 4.17
CA PHE A 239 -8.72 -9.95 3.29
C PHE A 239 -9.53 -9.82 1.99
N LEU A 240 -10.82 -9.51 2.10
CA LEU A 240 -11.68 -9.30 0.93
C LEU A 240 -11.34 -7.99 0.22
N GLY A 241 -11.33 -6.87 0.92
CA GLY A 241 -11.17 -5.53 0.35
C GLY A 241 -9.80 -5.33 -0.29
N LEU A 242 -8.72 -5.34 0.50
CA LEU A 242 -7.37 -5.16 -0.02
C LEU A 242 -7.00 -6.27 -1.00
N GLY A 243 -7.50 -7.51 -0.78
CA GLY A 243 -7.33 -8.62 -1.70
C GLY A 243 -7.94 -8.34 -3.08
N MET A 244 -9.18 -7.85 -3.14
CA MET A 244 -9.82 -7.44 -4.40
C MET A 244 -9.07 -6.30 -5.09
N PHE A 245 -8.62 -5.30 -4.33
CA PHE A 245 -7.82 -4.20 -4.87
C PHE A 245 -6.52 -4.70 -5.52
N ASN A 246 -5.77 -5.54 -4.82
CA ASN A 246 -4.53 -6.13 -5.34
C ASN A 246 -4.78 -6.94 -6.63
N ALA A 247 -5.87 -7.72 -6.66
CA ALA A 247 -6.23 -8.54 -7.82
C ALA A 247 -6.63 -7.69 -9.03
N ILE A 248 -7.50 -6.69 -8.84
CA ILE A 248 -7.93 -5.81 -9.93
C ILE A 248 -6.76 -5.02 -10.49
N THR A 249 -5.89 -4.49 -9.61
CA THR A 249 -4.72 -3.71 -10.03
C THR A 249 -3.72 -4.56 -10.79
N THR A 250 -3.49 -5.80 -10.36
CA THR A 250 -2.59 -6.75 -11.03
C THR A 250 -3.13 -7.18 -12.39
N CYS A 251 -4.43 -7.52 -12.47
CA CYS A 251 -5.06 -8.04 -13.70
C CYS A 251 -5.69 -6.95 -14.57
N ILE A 252 -5.35 -5.68 -14.37
CA ILE A 252 -6.00 -4.53 -15.04
C ILE A 252 -5.91 -4.62 -16.58
N ASP A 253 -4.77 -5.06 -17.14
CA ASP A 253 -4.61 -5.21 -18.59
C ASP A 253 -5.56 -6.29 -19.13
N GLN A 254 -5.70 -7.40 -18.45
CA GLN A 254 -6.60 -8.49 -18.85
C GLN A 254 -8.06 -8.04 -18.80
N ILE A 255 -8.46 -7.28 -17.76
CA ILE A 255 -9.81 -6.69 -17.63
C ILE A 255 -10.11 -5.74 -18.78
N CYS A 256 -9.19 -4.82 -19.09
CA CYS A 256 -9.34 -3.82 -20.14
C CYS A 256 -9.29 -4.44 -21.55
N LYS A 257 -8.45 -5.46 -21.73
CA LYS A 257 -8.24 -6.12 -23.02
C LYS A 257 -9.48 -6.83 -23.55
N ILE A 258 -10.31 -7.41 -22.69
CA ILE A 258 -11.61 -8.01 -23.07
C ILE A 258 -12.52 -6.98 -23.74
N ARG A 259 -12.31 -5.67 -23.48
CA ARG A 259 -13.05 -4.53 -24.07
C ARG A 259 -12.33 -3.90 -25.26
N GLY A 260 -11.21 -4.48 -25.69
CA GLY A 260 -10.45 -3.97 -26.85
C GLY A 260 -9.65 -2.71 -26.57
N LEU A 261 -9.40 -2.33 -25.30
CA LEU A 261 -8.58 -1.16 -24.96
C LEU A 261 -7.10 -1.43 -25.31
N ASN A 262 -6.42 -0.37 -25.74
CA ASN A 262 -4.98 -0.40 -25.95
C ASN A 262 -4.23 -0.22 -24.61
N PHE A 263 -2.89 -0.35 -24.63
CA PHE A 263 -2.08 -0.28 -23.40
C PHE A 263 -2.14 1.09 -22.73
N GLU A 264 -2.18 2.18 -23.51
CA GLU A 264 -2.27 3.56 -22.98
C GLU A 264 -3.60 3.77 -22.26
N GLN A 265 -4.71 3.35 -22.88
CA GLN A 265 -6.03 3.40 -22.28
C GLN A 265 -6.10 2.54 -21.00
N THR A 266 -5.50 1.36 -21.02
CA THR A 266 -5.40 0.48 -19.85
C THR A 266 -4.64 1.17 -18.71
N GLY A 267 -3.49 1.76 -19.03
CA GLY A 267 -2.70 2.51 -18.07
C GLY A 267 -3.45 3.69 -17.46
N LEU A 268 -4.22 4.42 -18.28
CA LEU A 268 -5.07 5.52 -17.81
C LEU A 268 -6.22 5.03 -16.92
N VAL A 269 -6.86 3.90 -17.23
CA VAL A 269 -7.91 3.31 -16.40
C VAL A 269 -7.34 2.91 -15.03
N GLY A 270 -6.21 2.20 -14.98
CA GLY A 270 -5.53 1.83 -13.73
C GLY A 270 -5.01 3.05 -12.96
N GLY A 271 -4.38 3.99 -13.66
CA GLY A 271 -3.90 5.25 -13.10
C GLY A 271 -5.01 6.11 -12.51
N MET A 272 -6.14 6.24 -13.20
CA MET A 272 -7.32 6.99 -12.74
C MET A 272 -7.90 6.39 -11.45
N MET A 273 -7.95 5.06 -11.35
CA MET A 273 -8.38 4.36 -10.13
C MET A 273 -7.48 4.72 -8.93
N LEU A 274 -6.17 4.79 -9.13
CA LEU A 274 -5.22 5.14 -8.08
C LEU A 274 -5.26 6.63 -7.72
N ILE A 275 -5.31 7.52 -8.72
CA ILE A 275 -5.41 8.98 -8.51
C ILE A 275 -6.69 9.32 -7.73
N SER A 276 -7.82 8.79 -8.18
CA SER A 276 -9.09 9.01 -7.48
C SER A 276 -9.09 8.43 -6.07
N GLY A 277 -8.42 7.29 -5.88
CA GLY A 277 -8.22 6.68 -4.57
C GLY A 277 -7.42 7.56 -3.61
N VAL A 278 -6.35 8.21 -4.08
CA VAL A 278 -5.61 9.21 -3.29
C VAL A 278 -6.52 10.38 -2.89
N LEU A 279 -7.31 10.91 -3.82
CA LEU A 279 -8.28 11.97 -3.50
C LEU A 279 -9.30 11.51 -2.46
N GLY A 280 -9.87 10.33 -2.62
CA GLY A 280 -10.81 9.74 -1.68
C GLY A 280 -10.20 9.54 -0.29
N SER A 281 -8.93 9.08 -0.23
CA SER A 281 -8.21 8.84 1.03
C SER A 281 -7.89 10.13 1.82
N ILE A 282 -8.02 11.29 1.21
CA ILE A 282 -7.96 12.59 1.88
C ILE A 282 -9.36 13.03 2.32
N VAL A 283 -10.34 12.93 1.43
CA VAL A 283 -11.70 13.47 1.63
C VAL A 283 -12.46 12.70 2.71
N PHE A 284 -12.52 11.37 2.64
CA PHE A 284 -13.38 10.58 3.53
C PHE A 284 -12.91 10.52 4.98
N PRO A 285 -11.60 10.44 5.31
CA PRO A 285 -11.16 10.57 6.70
C PRO A 285 -11.56 11.91 7.32
N LEU A 286 -11.42 13.03 6.58
CA LEU A 286 -11.84 14.34 7.06
C LEU A 286 -13.35 14.40 7.35
N ILE A 287 -14.17 13.78 6.50
CA ILE A 287 -15.61 13.66 6.73
C ILE A 287 -15.89 12.80 7.97
N SER A 288 -15.19 11.65 8.08
CA SER A 288 -15.33 10.73 9.22
C SER A 288 -14.96 11.38 10.55
N ASP A 289 -13.89 12.18 10.58
CA ASP A 289 -13.45 12.91 11.77
C ASP A 289 -14.45 14.00 12.18
N ARG A 290 -14.98 14.76 11.21
CA ARG A 290 -15.99 15.79 11.47
C ARG A 290 -17.30 15.20 11.98
N LEU A 291 -17.76 14.09 11.40
CA LEU A 291 -19.00 13.43 11.79
C LEU A 291 -18.84 12.58 13.06
N ARG A 292 -17.61 12.26 13.47
CA ARG A 292 -17.30 11.33 14.57
C ARG A 292 -18.02 9.97 14.40
N LYS A 293 -18.11 9.47 13.16
CA LYS A 293 -18.79 8.22 12.79
C LYS A 293 -17.96 7.43 11.79
N ARG A 294 -17.04 6.60 12.27
CA ARG A 294 -16.20 5.75 11.41
C ARG A 294 -17.03 4.79 10.57
N LYS A 295 -17.96 4.11 11.24
CA LYS A 295 -18.80 3.07 10.64
C LYS A 295 -19.68 3.60 9.50
N ALA A 296 -20.37 4.70 9.73
CA ALA A 296 -21.29 5.27 8.74
C ALA A 296 -20.56 5.69 7.45
N VAL A 297 -19.40 6.37 7.59
CA VAL A 297 -18.62 6.84 6.43
C VAL A 297 -18.02 5.67 5.66
N PHE A 298 -17.49 4.66 6.34
CA PHE A 298 -16.95 3.48 5.66
C PHE A 298 -18.05 2.68 4.93
N LEU A 299 -19.21 2.47 5.55
CA LEU A 299 -20.34 1.81 4.88
C LEU A 299 -20.80 2.58 3.64
N PHE A 300 -20.85 3.91 3.74
CA PHE A 300 -21.15 4.77 2.59
C PHE A 300 -20.13 4.57 1.46
N THR A 301 -18.82 4.65 1.75
CA THR A 301 -17.78 4.46 0.74
C THR A 301 -17.80 3.05 0.15
N GLY A 302 -18.00 2.02 0.97
CA GLY A 302 -18.12 0.63 0.53
C GLY A 302 -19.29 0.41 -0.43
N ILE A 303 -20.48 0.92 -0.10
CA ILE A 303 -21.66 0.81 -0.96
C ILE A 303 -21.49 1.62 -2.24
N CYS A 304 -20.98 2.85 -2.16
CA CYS A 304 -20.76 3.71 -3.32
C CYS A 304 -19.64 3.20 -4.27
N SER A 305 -18.78 2.30 -3.82
CA SER A 305 -17.76 1.66 -4.68
C SER A 305 -18.36 0.58 -5.59
N ILE A 306 -19.50 -0.01 -5.22
CA ILE A 306 -20.13 -1.12 -5.97
C ILE A 306 -20.52 -0.74 -7.40
N PRO A 307 -21.15 0.42 -7.67
CA PRO A 307 -21.41 0.86 -9.05
C PRO A 307 -20.13 0.97 -9.89
N GLY A 308 -19.02 1.44 -9.30
CA GLY A 308 -17.72 1.47 -9.97
C GLY A 308 -17.23 0.07 -10.34
N LEU A 309 -17.37 -0.90 -9.45
CA LEU A 309 -17.00 -2.30 -9.70
C LEU A 309 -17.89 -2.94 -10.75
N ILE A 310 -19.21 -2.69 -10.72
CA ILE A 310 -20.16 -3.14 -11.74
C ILE A 310 -19.79 -2.54 -13.09
N GLY A 311 -19.49 -1.24 -13.14
CA GLY A 311 -19.08 -0.58 -14.37
C GLY A 311 -17.78 -1.15 -14.94
N LEU A 312 -16.75 -1.44 -14.13
CA LEU A 312 -15.54 -2.13 -14.57
C LEU A 312 -15.83 -3.54 -15.11
N ALA A 313 -16.82 -4.24 -14.53
CA ALA A 313 -17.25 -5.56 -15.00
C ALA A 313 -18.03 -5.52 -16.32
N MET A 314 -18.84 -4.48 -16.56
CA MET A 314 -19.88 -4.46 -17.62
C MET A 314 -19.65 -3.38 -18.69
N ALA A 315 -18.88 -2.31 -18.43
CA ALA A 315 -18.68 -1.24 -19.40
C ALA A 315 -18.05 -1.75 -20.71
N GLY A 316 -18.68 -1.47 -21.83
CA GLY A 316 -18.25 -1.92 -23.15
C GLY A 316 -17.33 -0.93 -23.87
N HIS A 317 -17.04 0.24 -23.30
CA HIS A 317 -16.27 1.31 -23.96
C HIS A 317 -15.34 2.02 -22.97
N TYR A 318 -14.29 2.66 -23.51
CA TYR A 318 -13.22 3.30 -22.75
C TYR A 318 -13.71 4.29 -21.69
N TRP A 319 -14.59 5.23 -22.05
CA TRP A 319 -15.09 6.25 -21.11
C TRP A 319 -15.87 5.64 -19.95
N GLY A 320 -16.64 4.59 -20.21
CA GLY A 320 -17.34 3.85 -19.16
C GLY A 320 -16.37 3.19 -18.19
N MET A 321 -15.29 2.57 -18.70
CA MET A 321 -14.22 2.00 -17.88
C MET A 321 -13.50 3.07 -17.04
N LEU A 322 -13.23 4.24 -17.65
CA LEU A 322 -12.52 5.34 -16.97
C LEU A 322 -13.36 5.93 -15.82
N ILE A 323 -14.65 6.19 -16.07
CA ILE A 323 -15.58 6.70 -15.03
C ILE A 323 -15.74 5.66 -13.92
N SER A 324 -15.88 4.40 -14.28
CA SER A 324 -16.03 3.29 -13.31
C SER A 324 -14.80 3.09 -12.45
N SER A 325 -13.60 3.20 -13.05
CA SER A 325 -12.33 3.13 -12.32
C SER A 325 -12.16 4.31 -11.37
N PHE A 326 -12.57 5.53 -11.81
CA PHE A 326 -12.59 6.71 -10.95
C PHE A 326 -13.51 6.49 -9.75
N ALA A 327 -14.76 6.08 -9.98
CA ALA A 327 -15.72 5.85 -8.92
C ALA A 327 -15.24 4.76 -7.95
N MET A 328 -14.76 3.63 -8.49
CA MET A 328 -14.21 2.55 -7.66
C MET A 328 -13.03 3.03 -6.82
N GLY A 329 -12.04 3.69 -7.42
CA GLY A 329 -10.87 4.19 -6.70
C GLY A 329 -11.24 5.18 -5.61
N PHE A 330 -12.04 6.20 -5.95
CA PHE A 330 -12.43 7.28 -5.04
C PHE A 330 -13.12 6.76 -3.78
N PHE A 331 -14.11 5.91 -3.95
CA PHE A 331 -14.86 5.39 -2.82
C PHE A 331 -14.13 4.24 -2.11
N PHE A 332 -13.62 3.26 -2.85
CA PHE A 332 -13.05 2.05 -2.26
C PHE A 332 -11.74 2.33 -1.50
N LEU A 333 -10.76 2.96 -2.17
CA LEU A 333 -9.50 3.31 -1.50
C LEU A 333 -9.68 4.45 -0.49
N GLY A 334 -10.65 5.33 -0.72
CA GLY A 334 -10.98 6.41 0.21
C GLY A 334 -11.42 5.92 1.58
N GLY A 335 -12.01 4.72 1.67
CA GLY A 335 -12.36 4.07 2.93
C GLY A 335 -11.18 3.47 3.70
N ALA A 336 -10.07 3.16 3.03
CA ALA A 336 -8.96 2.42 3.63
C ALA A 336 -8.31 3.09 4.86
N PRO A 337 -8.01 4.40 4.86
CA PRO A 337 -7.44 5.06 6.05
C PRO A 337 -8.38 5.02 7.25
N ILE A 338 -9.69 5.09 7.02
CA ILE A 338 -10.70 4.99 8.09
C ILE A 338 -10.64 3.62 8.75
N LEU A 339 -10.45 2.54 7.96
CA LEU A 339 -10.34 1.18 8.47
C LEU A 339 -9.05 0.98 9.28
N PHE A 340 -7.91 1.52 8.84
CA PHE A 340 -6.67 1.44 9.60
C PHE A 340 -6.81 2.16 10.95
N GLN A 341 -7.38 3.36 10.95
CA GLN A 341 -7.65 4.11 12.16
C GLN A 341 -8.63 3.37 13.08
N PHE A 342 -9.71 2.83 12.53
CA PHE A 342 -10.67 2.02 13.28
C PHE A 342 -10.00 0.79 13.92
N GLY A 343 -9.12 0.10 13.17
CA GLY A 343 -8.34 -1.03 13.69
C GLY A 343 -7.44 -0.66 14.87
N ALA A 344 -6.83 0.51 14.84
CA ALA A 344 -6.03 1.03 15.95
C ALA A 344 -6.91 1.32 17.17
N GLU A 345 -8.06 1.98 16.97
CA GLU A 345 -8.98 2.38 18.03
C GLU A 345 -9.62 1.19 18.78
N ILE A 346 -10.03 0.12 18.06
CA ILE A 346 -10.67 -1.05 18.69
C ILE A 346 -9.70 -1.97 19.42
N ASN A 347 -8.40 -1.80 19.18
CA ASN A 347 -7.33 -2.63 19.79
C ASN A 347 -6.48 -1.87 20.82
N ALA A 348 -6.80 -0.61 21.14
CA ALA A 348 -6.10 0.11 22.18
C ALA A 348 -6.15 -0.68 23.52
N PRO A 349 -5.02 -0.82 24.23
CA PRO A 349 -3.74 -0.14 24.12
C PRO A 349 -2.67 -0.84 23.25
N ALA A 350 -3.04 -1.77 22.37
CA ALA A 350 -2.06 -2.45 21.51
C ALA A 350 -1.46 -1.48 20.46
N PRO A 351 -0.20 -1.69 20.01
CA PRO A 351 0.46 -0.79 19.07
C PRO A 351 -0.27 -0.72 17.73
N GLU A 352 -0.47 0.50 17.22
CA GLU A 352 -1.10 0.75 15.92
C GLU A 352 -0.39 0.03 14.77
N SER A 353 0.95 -0.01 14.81
CA SER A 353 1.78 -0.68 13.81
C SER A 353 1.53 -2.18 13.70
N THR A 354 1.28 -2.86 14.84
CA THR A 354 0.98 -4.30 14.88
C THR A 354 -0.41 -4.57 14.28
N SER A 355 -1.39 -3.73 14.62
CA SER A 355 -2.74 -3.80 14.05
C SER A 355 -2.71 -3.62 12.53
N GLN A 356 -2.04 -2.55 12.06
CA GLN A 356 -1.89 -2.26 10.64
C GLN A 356 -1.16 -3.38 9.89
N GLY A 357 -0.09 -3.92 10.48
CA GLY A 357 0.67 -5.03 9.90
C GLY A 357 -0.18 -6.28 9.69
N LEU A 358 -0.98 -6.65 10.70
CA LEU A 358 -1.88 -7.82 10.62
C LEU A 358 -2.96 -7.64 9.55
N LEU A 359 -3.55 -6.45 9.45
CA LEU A 359 -4.54 -6.12 8.42
C LEU A 359 -3.94 -6.17 7.02
N MET A 360 -2.74 -5.62 6.85
CA MET A 360 -2.00 -5.70 5.58
C MET A 360 -1.71 -7.14 5.19
N LEU A 361 -1.23 -7.98 6.12
CA LEU A 361 -0.97 -9.40 5.86
C LEU A 361 -2.22 -10.13 5.34
N ALA A 362 -3.37 -9.90 5.96
CA ALA A 362 -4.63 -10.48 5.51
C ALA A 362 -4.97 -10.09 4.07
N GLY A 363 -4.82 -8.81 3.74
CA GLY A 363 -5.04 -8.29 2.38
C GLY A 363 -4.07 -8.86 1.34
N GLN A 364 -2.81 -9.08 1.71
CA GLN A 364 -1.83 -9.69 0.80
C GLN A 364 -2.19 -11.16 0.50
N ILE A 365 -2.59 -11.93 1.52
CA ILE A 365 -3.06 -13.31 1.33
C ILE A 365 -4.30 -13.34 0.43
N GLY A 366 -5.27 -12.45 0.68
CA GLY A 366 -6.45 -12.28 -0.18
C GLY A 366 -6.07 -11.96 -1.62
N GLY A 367 -5.11 -11.04 -1.82
CA GLY A 367 -4.60 -10.66 -3.14
C GLY A 367 -4.06 -11.84 -3.93
N ILE A 368 -3.22 -12.67 -3.31
CA ILE A 368 -2.67 -13.89 -3.95
C ILE A 368 -3.80 -14.81 -4.42
N LEU A 369 -4.74 -15.13 -3.53
CA LEU A 369 -5.84 -16.05 -3.83
C LEU A 369 -6.74 -15.50 -4.93
N PHE A 370 -7.02 -14.20 -4.91
CA PHE A 370 -7.93 -13.59 -5.88
C PHE A 370 -7.28 -13.39 -7.26
N VAL A 371 -5.99 -13.09 -7.35
CA VAL A 371 -5.26 -13.08 -8.64
C VAL A 371 -5.28 -14.47 -9.28
N ILE A 372 -4.99 -15.52 -8.50
CA ILE A 372 -5.05 -16.91 -8.98
C ILE A 372 -6.49 -17.26 -9.40
N GLY A 373 -7.48 -16.88 -8.58
CA GLY A 373 -8.89 -17.07 -8.88
C GLY A 373 -9.34 -16.38 -10.17
N MET A 374 -8.92 -15.14 -10.41
CA MET A 374 -9.23 -14.40 -11.65
C MET A 374 -8.66 -15.09 -12.89
N ASN A 375 -7.45 -15.63 -12.81
CA ASN A 375 -6.84 -16.36 -13.90
C ASN A 375 -7.51 -17.74 -14.14
N GLY A 376 -8.03 -18.37 -13.09
CA GLY A 376 -8.70 -19.68 -13.20
C GLY A 376 -10.16 -19.60 -13.64
N LEU A 377 -10.94 -18.68 -13.08
CA LEU A 377 -12.38 -18.51 -13.36
C LEU A 377 -12.65 -17.58 -14.55
N GLY A 378 -11.66 -16.76 -14.92
CA GLY A 378 -11.80 -15.69 -15.90
C GLY A 378 -12.14 -14.33 -15.26
N MET A 379 -11.81 -13.24 -15.97
CA MET A 379 -11.89 -11.88 -15.42
C MET A 379 -13.33 -11.46 -15.09
N ILE A 380 -14.29 -11.65 -16.01
CA ILE A 380 -15.67 -11.21 -15.82
C ILE A 380 -16.38 -11.98 -14.70
N PRO A 381 -16.37 -13.33 -14.66
CA PRO A 381 -16.95 -14.07 -13.53
C PRO A 381 -16.36 -13.67 -12.19
N SER A 382 -15.04 -13.45 -12.12
CA SER A 382 -14.39 -13.04 -10.88
C SER A 382 -14.82 -11.63 -10.45
N MET A 383 -15.01 -10.70 -11.38
CA MET A 383 -15.56 -9.37 -11.08
C MET A 383 -16.98 -9.45 -10.49
N VAL A 384 -17.81 -10.36 -10.99
CA VAL A 384 -19.15 -10.62 -10.42
C VAL A 384 -19.01 -11.16 -8.99
N VAL A 385 -18.11 -12.10 -8.75
CA VAL A 385 -17.82 -12.59 -7.38
C VAL A 385 -17.35 -11.45 -6.47
N PHE A 386 -16.53 -10.50 -6.97
CA PHE A 386 -16.07 -9.35 -6.20
C PHE A 386 -17.21 -8.38 -5.83
N ILE A 387 -18.25 -8.26 -6.66
CA ILE A 387 -19.46 -7.53 -6.30
C ILE A 387 -20.13 -8.17 -5.06
N PHE A 388 -20.27 -9.51 -5.04
CA PHE A 388 -20.77 -10.21 -3.85
C PHE A 388 -19.85 -10.06 -2.64
N PHE A 389 -18.53 -10.10 -2.82
CA PHE A 389 -17.58 -9.85 -1.74
C PHE A 389 -17.67 -8.42 -1.19
N SER A 390 -17.95 -7.43 -2.04
CA SER A 390 -18.19 -6.05 -1.59
C SER A 390 -19.45 -5.93 -0.72
N LEU A 391 -20.51 -6.66 -1.05
CA LEU A 391 -21.71 -6.75 -0.21
C LEU A 391 -21.42 -7.45 1.12
N ILE A 392 -20.69 -8.58 1.08
CA ILE A 392 -20.25 -9.28 2.30
C ILE A 392 -19.41 -8.35 3.17
N ASN A 393 -18.48 -7.61 2.58
CA ASN A 393 -17.66 -6.63 3.27
C ASN A 393 -18.49 -5.57 4.01
N ALA A 394 -19.52 -5.04 3.35
CA ALA A 394 -20.45 -4.09 3.97
C ALA A 394 -21.19 -4.74 5.15
N ILE A 395 -21.65 -5.99 5.02
CA ILE A 395 -22.31 -6.74 6.10
C ILE A 395 -21.35 -6.99 7.26
N LEU A 396 -20.14 -7.48 7.01
CA LEU A 396 -19.13 -7.74 8.03
C LEU A 396 -18.85 -6.47 8.84
N PHE A 397 -18.68 -5.34 8.15
CA PHE A 397 -18.43 -4.07 8.81
C PHE A 397 -19.67 -3.55 9.56
N PHE A 398 -20.86 -3.78 9.03
CA PHE A 398 -22.12 -3.45 9.73
C PHE A 398 -22.27 -4.20 11.05
N LEU A 399 -21.76 -5.44 11.16
CA LEU A 399 -21.79 -6.27 12.37
C LEU A 399 -20.79 -5.82 13.45
N MET A 400 -19.79 -4.98 13.11
CA MET A 400 -18.84 -4.43 14.09
C MET A 400 -19.51 -3.33 14.91
N ARG A 401 -18.97 -3.11 16.12
CA ARG A 401 -19.40 -2.01 16.99
C ARG A 401 -18.66 -0.72 16.60
N GLU A 402 -19.30 0.45 16.80
CA GLU A 402 -18.62 1.74 16.61
C GLU A 402 -17.50 1.90 17.63
N SER A 403 -16.43 2.63 17.27
CA SER A 403 -15.31 2.90 18.15
C SER A 403 -15.75 3.71 19.37
N LYS A 404 -15.45 3.19 20.57
CA LYS A 404 -15.74 3.88 21.84
C LYS A 404 -14.92 5.16 22.03
N MET A 405 -13.76 5.27 21.39
CA MET A 405 -12.87 6.44 21.51
C MET A 405 -13.44 7.69 20.82
N ILE A 406 -14.40 7.54 19.93
CA ILE A 406 -15.02 8.65 19.19
C ILE A 406 -16.29 9.16 19.86
N GLN A 407 -16.99 8.32 20.61
CA GLN A 407 -18.15 8.72 21.39
C GLN A 407 -17.69 9.17 22.78
N PRO A 408 -17.70 10.49 23.11
CA PRO A 408 -17.52 10.89 24.49
C PRO A 408 -18.66 10.27 25.30
N ASP A 409 -18.32 9.60 26.40
CA ASP A 409 -19.31 9.04 27.33
C ASP A 409 -20.35 10.12 27.71
N LEU A 410 -21.56 9.96 27.23
CA LEU A 410 -22.71 10.79 27.64
C LEU A 410 -22.98 10.68 29.14
N THR A 411 -22.36 9.75 29.82
CA THR A 411 -22.44 9.53 31.26
C THR A 411 -21.57 10.51 32.08
N SER A 412 -20.46 11.03 31.51
CA SER A 412 -19.61 11.99 32.24
C SER A 412 -20.17 13.42 32.30
N THR A 413 -21.15 13.74 31.48
CA THR A 413 -21.83 15.06 31.51
C THR A 413 -22.99 15.12 32.50
N MET A 414 -23.48 13.99 32.99
CA MET A 414 -24.55 13.97 34.01
C MET A 414 -24.02 14.05 35.45
N ASP A 415 -22.78 13.58 35.69
CA ASP A 415 -22.16 13.66 37.02
C ASP A 415 -21.51 15.03 37.33
N GLY A 416 -21.27 15.87 36.30
CA GLY A 416 -20.73 17.22 36.45
C GLY A 416 -21.80 18.33 36.72
N GLN A 417 -23.08 18.02 36.68
CA GLN A 417 -24.16 18.94 36.99
C GLN A 417 -24.84 18.69 38.35
N ALA A 418 -24.32 17.71 39.10
CA ALA A 418 -24.86 17.35 40.45
C ALA A 418 -23.91 17.69 41.61
N GLN A 419 -22.93 18.62 41.39
CA GLN A 419 -22.14 19.23 42.50
C GLN A 419 -22.30 20.73 42.55
#